data_d3acf3bff981ffbee8e232b110cff117
#
_entry.id   d3acf3bff981ffbee8e232b110cff117
#
_cell.length_a   1.000
_cell.length_b   1.000
_cell.length_c   1.000
_cell.angle_alpha   90.00
_cell.angle_beta   90.00
_cell.angle_gamma   90.00
#
_symmetry.space_group_name_H-M   'P 1'
#
loop_
_entity.id
_entity.type
_entity.pdbx_description
1 polymer ?
#
loop_
_entity_poly.entity_id
_entity_poly.type
_entity_poly.pdbx_seq_one_letter_code
_entity_poly.pdbx_strand_id
1 'polypeptide(L)' 'MDAAQPAEYIKLDQFLKLAEVVQTGGEAKLLIRSGAVTVNGQVETRRGRKLHDGDVVVAEGEELVVQVTAEEP' A
#
# COMPACT_ATOMS: atom_id res chain seq x y z
N MET A 1 16.43 -21.00 3.93
CA MET A 1 16.24 -20.66 3.88
C MET A 1 16.00 -20.14 3.83
N ASP A 2 15.75 -19.72 3.66
CA ASP A 2 15.45 -19.16 3.44
C ASP A 2 15.23 -18.56 3.65
N ALA A 3 15.32 -18.42 3.64
CA ALA A 3 14.99 -17.80 3.67
C ALA A 3 14.71 -17.06 3.64
N ALA A 4 14.61 -16.92 3.51
CA ALA A 4 14.19 -16.23 3.40
C ALA A 4 13.52 -15.62 3.49
N GLN A 5 13.36 -15.08 3.67
CA GLN A 5 12.51 -14.47 3.80
C GLN A 5 11.82 -13.81 3.40
N PRO A 6 11.29 -14.03 3.42
CA PRO A 6 10.77 -13.10 2.55
C PRO A 6 10.27 -11.91 3.25
N ALA A 7 10.39 -10.86 2.64
CA ALA A 7 9.85 -9.65 3.16
C ALA A 7 8.36 -9.72 3.07
N GLU A 8 7.71 -9.42 4.13
CA GLU A 8 6.28 -9.26 4.09
C GLU A 8 5.96 -7.93 3.51
N TYR A 9 5.12 -7.90 2.51
CA TYR A 9 4.72 -6.65 1.89
C TYR A 9 3.33 -6.79 1.31
N ILE A 10 2.74 -5.64 1.01
CA ILE A 10 1.48 -5.60 0.30
C ILE A 10 1.63 -4.54 -0.78
N LYS A 11 1.06 -4.77 -1.95
CA LYS A 11 1.14 -3.79 -3.01
C LYS A 11 0.21 -2.63 -2.72
N LEU A 12 0.60 -1.44 -3.18
CA LEU A 12 -0.14 -0.23 -2.87
C LEU A 12 -1.60 -0.32 -3.28
N ASP A 13 -1.88 -0.80 -4.50
CA ASP A 13 -3.26 -0.88 -4.93
C ASP A 13 -4.07 -1.85 -4.07
N GLN A 14 -3.46 -2.94 -3.63
CA GLN A 14 -4.14 -3.88 -2.77
C GLN A 14 -4.36 -3.30 -1.39
N PHE A 15 -3.41 -2.52 -0.90
CA PHE A 15 -3.55 -1.89 0.40
C PHE A 15 -4.72 -0.92 0.41
N LEU A 16 -4.86 -0.13 -0.65
CA LEU A 16 -5.95 0.84 -0.71
C LEU A 16 -7.30 0.15 -0.74
N LYS A 17 -7.38 -1.02 -1.37
CA LYS A 17 -8.62 -1.79 -1.35
C LYS A 17 -8.92 -2.35 0.04
N LEU A 18 -7.90 -2.89 0.68
CA LEU A 18 -8.07 -3.45 2.02
C LEU A 18 -8.49 -2.39 3.01
N ALA A 19 -7.93 -1.20 2.88
CA ALA A 19 -8.26 -0.10 3.78
C ALA A 19 -9.56 0.58 3.40
N GLU A 20 -10.19 0.10 2.32
CA GLU A 20 -11.47 0.62 1.86
C GLU A 20 -11.40 2.08 1.44
N VAL A 21 -10.23 2.53 1.04
CA VAL A 21 -10.10 3.84 0.41
C VAL A 21 -10.73 3.80 -0.96
N VAL A 22 -10.57 2.67 -1.64
CA VAL A 22 -11.20 2.42 -2.92
C VAL A 22 -11.86 1.06 -2.87
N GLN A 23 -12.76 0.79 -3.81
CA GLN A 23 -13.50 -0.46 -3.82
C GLN A 23 -13.04 -1.43 -4.88
N THR A 24 -12.38 -0.94 -5.91
CA THR A 24 -11.93 -1.81 -6.99
C THR A 24 -10.49 -1.50 -7.35
N GLY A 25 -9.87 -2.45 -8.04
CA GLY A 25 -8.52 -2.22 -8.54
C GLY A 25 -8.45 -1.10 -9.55
N GLY A 26 -9.52 -0.93 -10.33
CA GLY A 26 -9.55 0.16 -11.30
C GLY A 26 -9.56 1.51 -10.64
N GLU A 27 -10.33 1.65 -9.56
CA GLU A 27 -10.33 2.88 -8.79
C GLU A 27 -8.97 3.15 -8.18
N ALA A 28 -8.34 2.11 -7.66
CA ALA A 28 -7.02 2.26 -7.07
C ALA A 28 -6.03 2.76 -8.11
N LYS A 29 -6.08 2.18 -9.30
CA LYS A 29 -5.18 2.57 -10.37
C LYS A 29 -5.35 4.04 -10.72
N LEU A 30 -6.58 4.49 -10.85
CA LEU A 30 -6.84 5.88 -11.21
C LEU A 30 -6.37 6.81 -10.13
N LEU A 31 -6.66 6.48 -8.87
CA LEU A 31 -6.28 7.33 -7.76
C LEU A 31 -4.76 7.44 -7.66
N ILE A 32 -4.07 6.32 -7.78
CA ILE A 32 -2.62 6.32 -7.67
C ILE A 32 -1.99 7.10 -8.82
N ARG A 33 -2.48 6.88 -10.04
CA ARG A 33 -1.88 7.53 -11.20
C ARG A 33 -2.15 9.02 -11.24
N SER A 34 -3.18 9.47 -10.53
CA SER A 34 -3.50 10.90 -10.52
C SER A 34 -2.53 11.69 -9.63
N GLY A 35 -1.71 11.01 -8.85
CA GLY A 35 -0.80 11.69 -7.95
C GLY A 35 -1.41 12.01 -6.61
N ALA A 36 -2.56 11.44 -6.30
CA ALA A 36 -3.28 11.75 -5.07
C ALA A 36 -2.85 10.88 -3.89
N VAL A 37 -1.88 10.01 -4.08
CA VAL A 37 -1.44 9.09 -3.04
C VAL A 37 0.03 9.33 -2.75
N THR A 38 0.37 9.44 -1.47
CA THR A 38 1.76 9.54 -1.09
C THR A 38 2.13 8.34 -0.22
N VAL A 39 3.40 7.96 -0.30
CA VAL A 39 3.96 6.93 0.55
C VAL A 39 5.16 7.55 1.24
N ASN A 40 5.11 7.58 2.55
CA ASN A 40 6.18 8.16 3.36
C ASN A 40 6.49 9.59 2.89
N GLY A 41 5.43 10.33 2.58
CA GLY A 41 5.56 11.75 2.24
C GLY A 41 5.87 12.06 0.80
N GLN A 42 5.98 11.03 -0.05
CA GLN A 42 6.31 11.25 -1.45
C GLN A 42 5.22 10.71 -2.34
N VAL A 43 4.89 11.44 -3.39
CA VAL A 43 3.87 11.01 -4.33
C VAL A 43 4.31 9.71 -4.97
N GLU A 44 3.40 8.75 -4.98
CA GLU A 44 3.67 7.46 -5.61
C GLU A 44 2.64 7.22 -6.69
N THR A 45 3.09 6.97 -7.92
CA THR A 45 2.19 6.76 -9.04
C THR A 45 2.20 5.32 -9.55
N ARG A 46 3.00 4.45 -8.93
CA ARG A 46 3.05 3.05 -9.34
C ARG A 46 2.14 2.22 -8.46
N ARG A 47 1.15 1.59 -9.07
CA ARG A 47 0.20 0.84 -8.26
C ARG A 47 0.81 -0.42 -7.65
N GLY A 48 1.91 -0.88 -8.21
CA GLY A 48 2.57 -2.06 -7.70
C GLY A 48 3.63 -1.79 -6.65
N ARG A 49 3.73 -0.53 -6.16
CA ARG A 49 4.71 -0.20 -5.13
C ARG A 49 4.54 -1.14 -3.94
N LYS A 50 5.61 -1.77 -3.53
CA LYS A 50 5.57 -2.65 -2.36
C LYS A 50 5.62 -1.83 -1.09
N LEU A 51 4.67 -2.09 -0.21
CA LEU A 51 4.60 -1.42 1.08
C LEU A 51 4.97 -2.42 2.16
N HIS A 52 5.68 -1.93 3.16
CA HIS A 52 6.11 -2.76 4.27
C HIS A 52 5.51 -2.23 5.56
N ASP A 53 5.59 -3.04 6.59
CA ASP A 53 5.07 -2.65 7.88
C ASP A 53 5.68 -1.32 8.31
N GLY A 54 4.85 -0.40 8.75
CA GLY A 54 5.30 0.91 9.19
C GLY A 54 5.28 1.98 8.13
N ASP A 55 5.11 1.61 6.86
CA ASP A 55 5.01 2.64 5.83
C ASP A 55 3.75 3.46 6.04
N VAL A 56 3.82 4.75 5.70
CA VAL A 56 2.70 5.65 5.90
C VAL A 56 2.16 6.07 4.54
N VAL A 57 0.88 5.78 4.32
CA VAL A 57 0.21 6.10 3.07
C VAL A 57 -0.82 7.17 3.36
N VAL A 58 -0.81 8.22 2.55
CA VAL A 58 -1.83 9.26 2.67
C VAL A 58 -2.62 9.29 1.36
N ALA A 59 -3.94 9.18 1.50
CA ALA A 59 -4.82 9.16 0.35
C ALA A 59 -6.20 9.63 0.80
N GLU A 60 -6.86 10.41 -0.03
CA GLU A 60 -8.21 10.87 0.24
C GLU A 60 -8.33 11.54 1.61
N GLY A 61 -7.28 12.27 1.99
CA GLY A 61 -7.30 12.98 3.25
C GLY A 61 -7.06 12.12 4.47
N GLU A 62 -6.74 10.84 4.28
CA GLU A 62 -6.52 9.94 5.40
C GLU A 62 -5.08 9.49 5.44
N GLU A 63 -4.55 9.42 6.63
CA GLU A 63 -3.21 8.93 6.85
C GLU A 63 -3.31 7.51 7.41
N LEU A 64 -2.73 6.56 6.70
CA LEU A 64 -2.87 5.15 7.02
C LEU A 64 -1.49 4.55 7.23
N VAL A 65 -1.34 3.82 8.32
CA VAL A 65 -0.07 3.14 8.60
C VAL A 65 -0.23 1.69 8.18
N VAL A 66 0.70 1.23 7.35
CA VAL A 66 0.66 -0.12 6.85
C VAL A 66 1.05 -1.09 7.95
N GLN A 67 0.26 -2.13 8.12
CA GLN A 67 0.56 -3.18 9.07
C GLN A 67 0.58 -4.49 8.31
N VAL A 68 1.78 -5.01 8.10
CA VAL A 68 1.97 -6.28 7.43
C VAL A 68 2.88 -7.08 8.33
N THR A 69 2.35 -8.15 8.90
CA THR A 69 3.15 -8.93 9.82
C THR A 69 3.34 -10.33 9.26
N ALA A 70 4.46 -10.91 9.61
CA ALA A 70 4.68 -12.30 9.29
C ALA A 70 3.70 -13.10 10.09
N GLU A 71 2.91 -13.89 9.42
CA GLU A 71 1.89 -14.59 10.10
C GLU A 71 2.45 -15.83 10.69
N GLU A 72 2.16 -16.01 11.92
CA GLU A 72 2.66 -17.18 12.53
C GLU A 72 1.58 -18.06 12.83
N PRO A 73 1.51 -19.20 12.30
CA PRO A 73 0.43 -20.14 12.65
C PRO A 73 0.53 -20.57 14.08
#